data_464438971332ddb755f7091002a731bc
#
_entry.id   464438971332ddb755f7091002a731bc
#
_cell.length_a   1.000
_cell.length_b   1.000
_cell.length_c   1.000
_cell.angle_alpha   90.00
_cell.angle_beta   90.00
_cell.angle_gamma   90.00
#
_symmetry.space_group_name_H-M   'P 1'
#
loop_
_entity.id
_entity.type
_entity.pdbx_description
1 polymer ?
#
loop_
_entity_poly.entity_id
_entity_poly.type
_entity_poly.pdbx_seq_one_letter_code
_entity_poly.pdbx_strand_id
1 'polypeptide(L)'
;MTTDQPTPETTSQARVIDPMTQVQHIACLDYQNGQLVMDGVNLQQIAKNFGTPTYVYSAEAILAAYQAYSDSFSQIDHQICYAVKANSNLAVLNILAKAGAGFDIVTGGELARVLKAGGDPTKIVFSGLGKTTQDITTALTVGIACFNVESEAELYRISQV
;
A
#
# COMPACT_ATOMS: atom_id res chain seq x y z
N MET A 1 -37.81 52.55 22.20
CA MET A 1 -36.92 51.73 23.06
C MET A 1 -36.60 50.48 22.27
N THR A 2 -35.52 50.51 21.54
CA THR A 2 -34.97 49.37 20.77
C THR A 2 -33.71 48.92 21.51
N THR A 3 -33.78 47.76 22.10
CA THR A 3 -32.66 47.11 22.78
C THR A 3 -31.82 46.37 21.75
N ASP A 4 -30.67 46.94 21.50
CA ASP A 4 -29.60 46.37 20.70
C ASP A 4 -28.90 45.27 21.55
N GLN A 5 -29.01 44.00 21.11
CA GLN A 5 -28.25 42.88 21.74
C GLN A 5 -27.00 42.64 20.90
N PRO A 6 -25.82 42.57 21.50
CA PRO A 6 -24.61 42.25 20.77
C PRO A 6 -24.58 40.74 20.43
N THR A 7 -24.36 40.45 19.15
CA THR A 7 -24.06 39.09 18.63
C THR A 7 -22.73 38.61 19.21
N PRO A 8 -22.62 37.36 19.68
CA PRO A 8 -21.33 36.78 20.10
C PRO A 8 -20.43 36.53 18.88
N GLU A 9 -19.31 37.21 18.84
CA GLU A 9 -18.20 36.87 17.93
C GLU A 9 -17.66 35.50 18.28
N THR A 10 -17.96 34.52 17.41
CA THR A 10 -17.39 33.18 17.45
C THR A 10 -15.99 33.26 16.86
N THR A 11 -15.01 33.60 17.67
CA THR A 11 -13.60 33.48 17.31
C THR A 11 -13.28 31.98 17.24
N SER A 12 -13.29 31.43 16.03
CA SER A 12 -12.74 30.11 15.73
C SER A 12 -11.24 30.16 15.98
N GLN A 13 -10.82 29.83 17.21
CA GLN A 13 -9.42 29.54 17.48
C GLN A 13 -9.10 28.24 16.75
N ALA A 14 -8.41 28.36 15.62
CA ALA A 14 -7.77 27.22 14.99
C ALA A 14 -6.90 26.53 16.06
N ARG A 15 -7.28 25.31 16.45
CA ARG A 15 -6.47 24.50 17.36
C ARG A 15 -5.12 24.30 16.69
N VAL A 16 -4.08 24.94 17.19
CA VAL A 16 -2.70 24.62 16.85
C VAL A 16 -2.48 23.20 17.38
N ILE A 17 -2.56 22.23 16.50
CA ILE A 17 -2.29 20.83 16.86
C ILE A 17 -0.78 20.73 16.99
N ASP A 18 -0.30 20.42 18.20
CA ASP A 18 1.10 20.15 18.47
C ASP A 18 1.58 19.01 17.54
N PRO A 19 2.61 19.24 16.71
CA PRO A 19 3.16 18.19 15.84
C PRO A 19 3.53 16.90 16.57
N MET A 20 3.96 16.99 17.84
CA MET A 20 4.26 15.85 18.69
C MET A 20 3.02 14.99 18.98
N THR A 21 1.85 15.60 19.13
CA THR A 21 0.59 14.88 19.38
C THR A 21 0.13 14.11 18.14
N GLN A 22 0.44 14.59 16.95
CA GLN A 22 0.10 13.87 15.69
C GLN A 22 0.95 12.62 15.50
N VAL A 23 2.22 12.66 15.86
CA VAL A 23 3.13 11.51 15.72
C VAL A 23 2.76 10.35 16.64
N GLN A 24 2.23 10.63 17.84
CA GLN A 24 1.83 9.61 18.81
C GLN A 24 0.68 8.69 18.32
N HIS A 25 -0.01 9.05 17.24
CA HIS A 25 -1.08 8.23 16.64
C HIS A 25 -0.60 7.32 15.51
N ILE A 26 0.68 7.40 15.11
CA ILE A 26 1.27 6.54 14.08
C ILE A 26 2.08 5.45 14.77
N ALA A 27 1.54 4.24 14.80
CA ALA A 27 2.07 3.12 15.59
C ALA A 27 3.57 2.79 15.39
N CYS A 28 4.14 3.14 14.23
CA CYS A 28 5.55 2.90 13.90
C CYS A 28 6.47 4.11 14.16
N LEU A 29 5.92 5.27 14.56
CA LEU A 29 6.67 6.51 14.81
C LEU A 29 6.66 6.84 16.29
N ASP A 30 7.83 7.19 16.82
CA ASP A 30 8.01 7.59 18.22
C ASP A 30 9.10 8.67 18.35
N TYR A 31 9.08 9.40 19.45
CA TYR A 31 10.18 10.28 19.84
C TYR A 31 11.00 9.64 20.96
N GLN A 32 12.25 9.32 20.66
CA GLN A 32 13.21 8.78 21.63
C GLN A 32 14.35 9.77 21.84
N ASN A 33 14.52 10.27 23.08
CA ASN A 33 15.51 11.29 23.44
C ASN A 33 15.48 12.54 22.52
N GLY A 34 14.27 13.00 22.18
CA GLY A 34 14.07 14.16 21.31
C GLY A 34 14.33 13.92 19.81
N GLN A 35 14.56 12.67 19.41
CA GLN A 35 14.80 12.28 18.01
C GLN A 35 13.63 11.44 17.50
N LEU A 36 13.17 11.73 16.28
CA LEU A 36 12.12 10.96 15.63
C LEU A 36 12.69 9.63 15.11
N VAL A 37 12.05 8.53 15.51
CA VAL A 37 12.40 7.16 15.12
C VAL A 37 11.22 6.47 14.46
N MET A 38 11.51 5.58 13.51
CA MET A 38 10.54 4.67 12.88
C MET A 38 11.06 3.25 12.98
N ASP A 39 10.27 2.34 13.56
CA ASP A 39 10.68 0.95 13.84
C ASP A 39 12.03 0.89 14.60
N GLY A 40 12.27 1.84 15.52
CA GLY A 40 13.54 1.96 16.26
C GLY A 40 14.70 2.59 15.46
N VAL A 41 14.51 2.96 14.20
CA VAL A 41 15.54 3.58 13.35
C VAL A 41 15.42 5.11 13.38
N ASN A 42 16.54 5.80 13.65
CA ASN A 42 16.58 7.25 13.71
C ASN A 42 16.44 7.87 12.31
N LEU A 43 15.40 8.68 12.09
CA LEU A 43 15.11 9.29 10.79
C LEU A 43 16.12 10.38 10.38
N GLN A 44 16.80 11.02 11.35
CA GLN A 44 17.89 11.95 11.01
C GLN A 44 19.10 11.22 10.41
N GLN A 45 19.39 10.01 10.87
CA GLN A 45 20.46 9.19 10.26
C GLN A 45 20.10 8.77 8.85
N ILE A 46 18.82 8.43 8.59
CA ILE A 46 18.35 8.13 7.24
C ILE A 46 18.54 9.36 6.34
N ALA A 47 18.08 10.54 6.76
CA ALA A 47 18.25 11.78 6.01
C ALA A 47 19.72 12.10 5.73
N LYS A 48 20.62 11.87 6.70
CA LYS A 48 22.06 12.08 6.55
C LYS A 48 22.71 11.12 5.57
N ASN A 49 22.26 9.85 5.56
CA ASN A 49 22.89 8.81 4.75
C ASN A 49 22.36 8.77 3.32
N PHE A 50 21.07 9.09 3.12
CA PHE A 50 20.37 8.97 1.84
C PHE A 50 19.95 10.31 1.23
N GLY A 51 20.09 11.41 2.00
CA GLY A 51 19.64 12.74 1.58
C GLY A 51 18.16 12.98 1.82
N THR A 52 17.73 14.18 1.43
CA THR A 52 16.33 14.64 1.47
C THR A 52 15.99 15.34 0.15
N PRO A 53 14.73 15.25 -0.34
CA PRO A 53 13.62 14.49 0.23
C PRO A 53 13.80 12.97 0.03
N THR A 54 13.33 12.17 1.01
CA THR A 54 13.35 10.71 0.90
C THR A 54 12.09 10.10 1.52
N TYR A 55 11.58 9.03 0.92
CA TYR A 55 10.45 8.26 1.46
C TYR A 55 10.97 7.14 2.35
N VAL A 56 10.39 6.99 3.53
CA VAL A 56 10.70 5.92 4.47
C VAL A 56 9.42 5.11 4.72
N TYR A 57 9.53 3.81 4.61
CA TYR A 57 8.41 2.89 4.83
C TYR A 57 8.72 1.99 6.02
N SER A 58 7.76 1.85 6.93
CA SER A 58 7.82 0.94 8.07
C SER A 58 7.43 -0.46 7.66
N ALA A 59 8.29 -1.44 7.89
CA ALA A 59 7.98 -2.84 7.68
C ALA A 59 6.90 -3.31 8.66
N GLU A 60 6.98 -2.88 9.93
CA GLU A 60 6.02 -3.22 10.97
C GLU A 60 4.62 -2.69 10.64
N ALA A 61 4.52 -1.43 10.17
CA ALA A 61 3.23 -0.86 9.79
C ALA A 61 2.59 -1.58 8.58
N ILE A 62 3.40 -1.96 7.58
CA ILE A 62 2.92 -2.72 6.42
C ILE A 62 2.37 -4.08 6.87
N LEU A 63 3.11 -4.81 7.70
CA LEU A 63 2.70 -6.11 8.22
C LEU A 63 1.49 -6.01 9.13
N ALA A 64 1.44 -5.01 10.02
CA ALA A 64 0.31 -4.79 10.90
C ALA A 64 -0.99 -4.49 10.12
N ALA A 65 -0.90 -3.67 9.07
CA ALA A 65 -2.05 -3.39 8.21
C ALA A 65 -2.54 -4.66 7.49
N TYR A 66 -1.63 -5.44 6.91
CA TYR A 66 -1.97 -6.72 6.27
C TYR A 66 -2.63 -7.68 7.27
N GLN A 67 -2.04 -7.83 8.46
CA GLN A 67 -2.56 -8.73 9.49
C GLN A 67 -3.94 -8.31 9.99
N ALA A 68 -4.17 -7.00 10.17
CA ALA A 68 -5.48 -6.49 10.60
C ALA A 68 -6.61 -6.85 9.61
N TYR A 69 -6.33 -6.80 8.29
CA TYR A 69 -7.27 -7.30 7.28
C TYR A 69 -7.46 -8.81 7.40
N SER A 70 -6.38 -9.59 7.46
CA SER A 70 -6.45 -11.04 7.56
C SER A 70 -7.25 -11.50 8.78
N ASP A 71 -7.00 -10.90 9.93
CA ASP A 71 -7.72 -11.22 11.18
C ASP A 71 -9.21 -10.89 11.09
N SER A 72 -9.54 -9.76 10.45
CA SER A 72 -10.93 -9.33 10.27
C SER A 72 -11.75 -10.29 9.40
N PHE A 73 -11.11 -11.01 8.49
CA PHE A 73 -11.73 -11.99 7.60
C PHE A 73 -11.50 -13.45 8.03
N SER A 74 -10.92 -13.69 9.23
CA SER A 74 -10.51 -15.02 9.70
C SER A 74 -11.63 -16.09 9.72
N GLN A 75 -12.90 -15.69 9.74
CA GLN A 75 -14.04 -16.60 9.76
C GLN A 75 -14.49 -17.08 8.37
N ILE A 76 -13.91 -16.56 7.31
CA ILE A 76 -14.22 -16.92 5.92
C ILE A 76 -12.93 -17.21 5.15
N ASP A 77 -13.04 -18.06 4.13
CA ASP A 77 -11.93 -18.23 3.19
C ASP A 77 -11.72 -16.95 2.40
N HIS A 78 -10.52 -16.40 2.47
CA HIS A 78 -10.21 -15.11 1.88
C HIS A 78 -8.76 -15.01 1.39
N GLN A 79 -8.54 -14.15 0.42
CA GLN A 79 -7.22 -13.77 -0.05
C GLN A 79 -7.09 -12.26 -0.13
N ILE A 80 -6.06 -11.70 0.50
CA ILE A 80 -5.76 -10.28 0.43
C ILE A 80 -4.73 -10.08 -0.66
N CYS A 81 -5.09 -9.33 -1.71
CA CYS A 81 -4.22 -8.99 -2.82
C CYS A 81 -3.75 -7.53 -2.70
N TYR A 82 -2.45 -7.34 -2.55
CA TYR A 82 -1.86 -6.01 -2.50
C TYR A 82 -1.82 -5.38 -3.90
N ALA A 83 -2.36 -4.16 -4.03
CA ALA A 83 -2.33 -3.41 -5.28
C ALA A 83 -0.91 -2.87 -5.55
N VAL A 84 -0.18 -3.50 -6.47
CA VAL A 84 1.24 -3.22 -6.74
C VAL A 84 1.48 -1.79 -7.20
N LYS A 85 0.51 -1.18 -7.90
CA LYS A 85 0.55 0.23 -8.32
C LYS A 85 0.72 1.23 -7.18
N ALA A 86 0.38 0.86 -5.94
CA ALA A 86 0.55 1.73 -4.78
C ALA A 86 2.03 1.93 -4.44
N ASN A 87 2.81 0.85 -4.46
CA ASN A 87 4.26 0.88 -4.30
C ASN A 87 4.87 -0.44 -4.82
N SER A 88 5.54 -0.38 -5.96
CA SER A 88 6.18 -1.54 -6.59
C SER A 88 7.63 -1.77 -6.16
N ASN A 89 8.09 -1.18 -5.05
CA ASN A 89 9.42 -1.42 -4.51
C ASN A 89 9.57 -2.90 -4.13
N LEU A 90 10.66 -3.53 -4.58
CA LEU A 90 10.90 -4.96 -4.37
C LEU A 90 10.95 -5.36 -2.89
N ALA A 91 11.46 -4.49 -2.01
CA ALA A 91 11.50 -4.77 -0.58
C ALA A 91 10.09 -4.78 0.02
N VAL A 92 9.21 -3.84 -0.37
CA VAL A 92 7.81 -3.81 0.06
C VAL A 92 7.07 -5.05 -0.42
N LEU A 93 7.22 -5.40 -1.71
CA LEU A 93 6.62 -6.62 -2.26
C LEU A 93 7.13 -7.89 -1.57
N ASN A 94 8.43 -7.96 -1.25
CA ASN A 94 9.01 -9.12 -0.56
C ASN A 94 8.47 -9.27 0.88
N ILE A 95 8.27 -8.18 1.62
CA ILE A 95 7.65 -8.19 2.95
C ILE A 95 6.26 -8.82 2.87
N LEU A 96 5.42 -8.36 1.93
CA LEU A 96 4.07 -8.85 1.74
C LEU A 96 4.03 -10.29 1.20
N ALA A 97 4.92 -10.64 0.27
CA ALA A 97 5.04 -12.01 -0.23
C ALA A 97 5.37 -13.00 0.89
N LYS A 98 6.31 -12.65 1.78
CA LYS A 98 6.67 -13.47 2.96
C LYS A 98 5.52 -13.59 3.96
N ALA A 99 4.65 -12.59 4.05
CA ALA A 99 3.44 -12.64 4.87
C ALA A 99 2.32 -13.49 4.23
N GLY A 100 2.48 -13.95 2.98
CA GLY A 100 1.51 -14.79 2.29
C GLY A 100 0.46 -14.02 1.48
N ALA A 101 0.65 -12.72 1.29
CA ALA A 101 -0.25 -11.89 0.49
C ALA A 101 -0.30 -12.33 -0.98
N GLY A 102 -1.45 -12.16 -1.60
CA GLY A 102 -1.60 -12.10 -3.04
C GLY A 102 -1.24 -10.71 -3.58
N PHE A 103 -1.29 -10.57 -4.90
CA PHE A 103 -0.96 -9.31 -5.57
C PHE A 103 -1.96 -9.00 -6.67
N ASP A 104 -2.42 -7.75 -6.71
CA ASP A 104 -3.20 -7.21 -7.81
C ASP A 104 -2.27 -6.36 -8.69
N ILE A 105 -2.06 -6.81 -9.92
CA ILE A 105 -1.16 -6.21 -10.90
C ILE A 105 -1.94 -5.62 -12.06
N VAL A 106 -1.37 -4.63 -12.75
CA VAL A 106 -1.98 -4.01 -13.92
C VAL A 106 -1.07 -4.01 -15.17
N THR A 107 0.17 -4.50 -15.04
CA THR A 107 1.14 -4.60 -16.14
C THR A 107 2.03 -5.84 -16.02
N GLY A 108 2.60 -6.29 -17.14
CA GLY A 108 3.63 -7.33 -17.15
C GLY A 108 4.91 -6.93 -16.37
N GLY A 109 5.22 -5.64 -16.32
CA GLY A 109 6.32 -5.11 -15.52
C GLY A 109 6.09 -5.31 -14.01
N GLU A 110 4.87 -5.13 -13.53
CA GLU A 110 4.49 -5.43 -12.15
C GLU A 110 4.52 -6.94 -11.87
N LEU A 111 4.07 -7.77 -12.82
CA LEU A 111 4.22 -9.23 -12.73
C LEU A 111 5.67 -9.62 -12.49
N ALA A 112 6.58 -9.11 -13.32
CA ALA A 112 8.01 -9.41 -13.18
C ALA A 112 8.58 -8.98 -11.82
N ARG A 113 8.13 -7.83 -11.28
CA ARG A 113 8.53 -7.35 -9.94
C ARG A 113 8.01 -8.25 -8.83
N VAL A 114 6.75 -8.66 -8.89
CA VAL A 114 6.14 -9.55 -7.90
C VAL A 114 6.87 -10.90 -7.87
N LEU A 115 7.11 -11.51 -9.04
CA LEU A 115 7.86 -12.77 -9.13
C LEU A 115 9.29 -12.61 -8.60
N LYS A 116 9.97 -11.50 -8.95
CA LYS A 116 11.32 -11.18 -8.44
C LYS A 116 11.35 -11.01 -6.92
N ALA A 117 10.28 -10.48 -6.34
CA ALA A 117 10.12 -10.31 -4.90
C ALA A 117 9.75 -11.61 -4.16
N GLY A 118 9.47 -12.70 -4.87
CA GLY A 118 9.10 -13.99 -4.30
C GLY A 118 7.59 -14.15 -4.07
N GLY A 119 6.75 -13.36 -4.78
CA GLY A 119 5.30 -13.54 -4.76
C GLY A 119 4.89 -14.86 -5.40
N ASP A 120 3.85 -15.48 -4.82
CA ASP A 120 3.26 -16.71 -5.33
C ASP A 120 2.38 -16.40 -6.57
N PRO A 121 2.72 -16.90 -7.78
CA PRO A 121 1.93 -16.62 -8.96
C PRO A 121 0.47 -17.08 -8.81
N THR A 122 0.20 -18.17 -8.12
CA THR A 122 -1.17 -18.70 -7.92
C THR A 122 -2.06 -17.76 -7.08
N LYS A 123 -1.49 -16.69 -6.52
CA LYS A 123 -2.19 -15.64 -5.75
C LYS A 123 -2.17 -14.28 -6.45
N ILE A 124 -1.83 -14.25 -7.75
CA ILE A 124 -1.78 -12.99 -8.52
C ILE A 124 -3.08 -12.84 -9.31
N VAL A 125 -3.67 -11.65 -9.20
CA VAL A 125 -4.82 -11.19 -10.00
C VAL A 125 -4.30 -10.15 -10.98
N PHE A 126 -4.61 -10.28 -12.27
CA PHE A 126 -4.19 -9.33 -13.29
C PHE A 126 -5.36 -8.47 -13.75
N SER A 127 -5.37 -7.23 -13.27
CA SER A 127 -6.39 -6.19 -13.55
C SER A 127 -5.91 -5.20 -14.62
N GLY A 128 -6.73 -4.17 -14.91
CA GLY A 128 -6.36 -3.04 -15.75
C GLY A 128 -6.64 -3.23 -17.23
N LEU A 129 -6.67 -2.09 -17.95
CA LEU A 129 -7.19 -1.98 -19.32
C LEU A 129 -6.15 -2.29 -20.41
N GLY A 130 -4.87 -2.33 -20.09
CA GLY A 130 -3.77 -2.31 -21.07
C GLY A 130 -3.02 -3.62 -21.23
N LYS A 131 -3.63 -4.77 -20.91
CA LYS A 131 -2.96 -6.07 -21.05
C LYS A 131 -2.61 -6.36 -22.50
N THR A 132 -1.33 -6.48 -22.80
CA THR A 132 -0.86 -6.89 -24.13
C THR A 132 -0.93 -8.40 -24.29
N THR A 133 -0.90 -8.91 -25.52
CA THR A 133 -0.82 -10.35 -25.79
C THR A 133 0.40 -10.97 -25.09
N GLN A 134 1.54 -10.27 -25.10
CA GLN A 134 2.75 -10.72 -24.41
C GLN A 134 2.56 -10.83 -22.90
N ASP A 135 1.90 -9.85 -22.28
CA ASP A 135 1.62 -9.87 -20.84
C ASP A 135 0.69 -11.04 -20.49
N ILE A 136 -0.35 -11.26 -21.29
CA ILE A 136 -1.29 -12.38 -21.13
C ILE A 136 -0.56 -13.73 -21.24
N THR A 137 0.25 -13.90 -22.30
CA THR A 137 1.04 -15.11 -22.49
C THR A 137 1.97 -15.39 -21.31
N THR A 138 2.67 -14.35 -20.85
CA THR A 138 3.57 -14.48 -19.71
C THR A 138 2.80 -14.86 -18.44
N ALA A 139 1.68 -14.20 -18.17
CA ALA A 139 0.85 -14.47 -16.99
C ALA A 139 0.28 -15.88 -16.99
N LEU A 140 -0.21 -16.38 -18.13
CA LEU A 140 -0.67 -17.77 -18.29
C LEU A 140 0.49 -18.76 -18.10
N THR A 141 1.65 -18.46 -18.66
CA THR A 141 2.83 -19.33 -18.54
C THR A 141 3.29 -19.52 -17.09
N VAL A 142 3.25 -18.45 -16.27
CA VAL A 142 3.64 -18.54 -14.86
C VAL A 142 2.51 -19.04 -13.96
N GLY A 143 1.29 -19.17 -14.49
CA GLY A 143 0.13 -19.72 -13.77
C GLY A 143 -0.45 -18.78 -12.72
N ILE A 144 -0.80 -17.54 -13.10
CA ILE A 144 -1.49 -16.61 -12.20
C ILE A 144 -2.89 -17.12 -11.82
N ALA A 145 -3.47 -16.59 -10.74
CA ALA A 145 -4.79 -16.98 -10.25
C ALA A 145 -5.90 -16.68 -11.26
N CYS A 146 -5.97 -15.44 -11.73
CA CYS A 146 -7.01 -15.02 -12.67
C CYS A 146 -6.69 -13.68 -13.34
N PHE A 147 -7.47 -13.38 -14.38
CA PHE A 147 -7.58 -12.06 -15.01
C PHE A 147 -8.91 -11.41 -14.61
N ASN A 148 -8.86 -10.15 -14.19
CA ASN A 148 -10.03 -9.29 -14.19
C ASN A 148 -10.21 -8.72 -15.59
N VAL A 149 -11.23 -9.19 -16.29
CA VAL A 149 -11.49 -8.81 -17.69
C VAL A 149 -12.27 -7.50 -17.74
N GLU A 150 -11.79 -6.54 -18.50
CA GLU A 150 -12.33 -5.18 -18.56
C GLU A 150 -13.19 -4.94 -19.81
N SER A 151 -13.15 -5.84 -20.80
CA SER A 151 -13.97 -5.75 -22.02
C SER A 151 -14.09 -7.09 -22.76
N GLU A 152 -15.13 -7.19 -23.60
CA GLU A 152 -15.34 -8.36 -24.44
C GLU A 152 -14.16 -8.58 -25.42
N ALA A 153 -13.61 -7.50 -25.98
CA ALA A 153 -12.43 -7.57 -26.85
C ALA A 153 -11.19 -8.12 -26.14
N GLU A 154 -11.03 -7.81 -24.86
CA GLU A 154 -9.95 -8.35 -24.03
C GLU A 154 -10.19 -9.83 -23.75
N LEU A 155 -11.42 -10.23 -23.40
CA LEU A 155 -11.78 -11.63 -23.19
C LEU A 155 -11.47 -12.47 -24.43
N TYR A 156 -11.86 -11.97 -25.60
CA TYR A 156 -11.53 -12.62 -26.86
C TYR A 156 -10.00 -12.76 -27.05
N ARG A 157 -9.23 -11.69 -26.78
CA ARG A 157 -7.76 -11.74 -26.87
C ARG A 157 -7.16 -12.79 -25.91
N ILE A 158 -7.65 -12.87 -24.68
CA ILE A 158 -7.20 -13.89 -23.71
C ILE A 158 -7.48 -15.29 -24.23
N SER A 159 -8.64 -15.49 -24.86
CA SER A 159 -9.03 -16.81 -25.40
C SER A 159 -8.22 -17.26 -26.61
N GLN A 160 -7.49 -16.36 -27.27
CA GLN A 160 -6.66 -16.66 -28.45
C GLN A 160 -5.20 -16.98 -28.07
N VAL A 161 -4.80 -16.80 -26.81
CA VAL A 161 -3.47 -17.10 -26.29
C VAL A 161 -3.44 -18.47 -25.63
#